data_5afd59a992f8d97437c1da65c15f10da
#
_entry.id   5afd59a992f8d97437c1da65c15f10da
#
_cell.length_a   1.000
_cell.length_b   1.000
_cell.length_c   1.000
_cell.angle_alpha   90.00
_cell.angle_beta   90.00
_cell.angle_gamma   90.00
#
_symmetry.space_group_name_H-M   'P 1'
#
loop_
_entity.id
_entity.type
_entity.pdbx_description
1 polymer ?
#
loop_
_entity_poly.entity_id
_entity_poly.type
_entity_poly.pdbx_seq_one_letter_code
_entity_poly.pdbx_strand_id
1 'polypeptide(L)'
;MNTPILTIMLIVSIIIGLIGLVVFLWGLKSGQFDDAVKMTHGALFDNEEDLNFAYKMSLKGEEMKHIYNVAIIGAGPGGIGACVEAKVGGIDNIILFEKTAQHNATLRKFYKDGKRVDRDYKGTRVELEGTIEFQDSNKELTLELFENLLTEHKIDVAYESDVESIKKEANGEFLIQTGGNRTYYARFVIVTIGKMGQPNKPIYKIPSTLLRKVNYNLSSLQEGEKILVVGGGNSAVEYACELANTHDTTLNYRRESFSRINETNDIELKKQLESGKLKAKLGIDITELSDENGRIKVHFTDGTSEVFDRAIYAIGGSSPVDFLKKCNIQTDENSIPIVNENFETSIQGIFVAGDILFKSGASIATAIAQTHKIIQYIKSIK
;
A
#
# COMPACT_ATOMS: atom_id res chain seq x y z
N MET A 1 -2.24 9.41 -68.44
CA MET A 1 -2.92 8.30 -67.72
C MET A 1 -4.40 8.49 -67.89
N ASN A 2 -5.11 7.49 -68.41
CA ASN A 2 -6.52 7.63 -68.76
C ASN A 2 -7.39 7.80 -67.48
N THR A 3 -8.06 8.94 -67.36
CA THR A 3 -8.96 9.30 -66.25
C THR A 3 -9.96 8.20 -65.87
N PRO A 4 -10.54 7.41 -66.82
CA PRO A 4 -11.47 6.34 -66.46
C PRO A 4 -10.83 5.18 -65.68
N ILE A 5 -9.54 4.86 -65.94
CA ILE A 5 -8.83 3.78 -65.21
C ILE A 5 -8.60 4.18 -63.75
N LEU A 6 -8.19 5.41 -63.50
CA LEU A 6 -8.00 5.95 -62.14
C LEU A 6 -9.31 5.95 -61.34
N THR A 7 -10.40 6.29 -61.97
CA THR A 7 -11.75 6.29 -61.32
C THR A 7 -12.18 4.86 -60.95
N ILE A 8 -11.96 3.89 -61.82
CA ILE A 8 -12.24 2.47 -61.54
C ILE A 8 -11.38 1.95 -60.39
N MET A 9 -10.07 2.24 -60.39
CA MET A 9 -9.19 1.84 -59.31
C MET A 9 -9.60 2.46 -57.96
N LEU A 10 -10.03 3.72 -57.93
CA LEU A 10 -10.54 4.38 -56.73
C LEU A 10 -11.82 3.71 -56.22
N ILE A 11 -12.79 3.41 -57.07
CA ILE A 11 -14.02 2.73 -56.71
C ILE A 11 -13.72 1.34 -56.12
N VAL A 12 -12.86 0.56 -56.75
CA VAL A 12 -12.49 -0.78 -56.30
C VAL A 12 -11.78 -0.71 -54.93
N SER A 13 -10.89 0.26 -54.68
CA SER A 13 -10.25 0.45 -53.41
C SER A 13 -11.23 0.79 -52.26
N ILE A 14 -12.22 1.63 -52.56
CA ILE A 14 -13.28 2.00 -51.59
C ILE A 14 -14.13 0.78 -51.25
N ILE A 15 -14.49 -0.02 -52.23
CA ILE A 15 -15.28 -1.24 -52.01
C ILE A 15 -14.54 -2.25 -51.13
N ILE A 16 -13.24 -2.50 -51.44
CA ILE A 16 -12.41 -3.41 -50.63
C ILE A 16 -12.25 -2.88 -49.19
N GLY A 17 -12.05 -1.57 -49.02
CA GLY A 17 -11.96 -0.93 -47.71
C GLY A 17 -13.24 -1.06 -46.91
N LEU A 18 -14.41 -0.89 -47.52
CA LEU A 18 -15.72 -1.07 -46.88
C LEU A 18 -15.97 -2.53 -46.47
N ILE A 19 -15.61 -3.50 -47.33
CA ILE A 19 -15.69 -4.92 -46.97
C ILE A 19 -14.80 -5.24 -45.77
N GLY A 20 -13.56 -4.74 -45.77
CA GLY A 20 -12.63 -4.90 -44.64
C GLY A 20 -13.17 -4.30 -43.36
N LEU A 21 -13.79 -3.11 -43.42
CA LEU A 21 -14.41 -2.47 -42.27
C LEU A 21 -15.62 -3.28 -41.72
N VAL A 22 -16.46 -3.79 -42.59
CA VAL A 22 -17.61 -4.63 -42.20
C VAL A 22 -17.15 -5.91 -41.51
N VAL A 23 -16.14 -6.60 -42.07
CA VAL A 23 -15.54 -7.81 -41.45
C VAL A 23 -14.90 -7.49 -40.11
N PHE A 24 -14.21 -6.37 -39.99
CA PHE A 24 -13.60 -5.91 -38.73
C PHE A 24 -14.67 -5.60 -37.66
N LEU A 25 -15.72 -4.85 -38.03
CA LEU A 25 -16.83 -4.56 -37.12
C LEU A 25 -17.62 -5.81 -36.72
N TRP A 26 -17.75 -6.77 -37.65
CA TRP A 26 -18.34 -8.07 -37.34
C TRP A 26 -17.45 -8.87 -36.36
N GLY A 27 -16.13 -8.85 -36.55
CA GLY A 27 -15.15 -9.45 -35.65
C GLY A 27 -15.21 -8.84 -34.25
N LEU A 28 -15.32 -7.50 -34.12
CA LEU A 28 -15.55 -6.82 -32.85
C LEU A 28 -16.86 -7.24 -32.19
N LYS A 29 -17.95 -7.28 -32.97
CA LYS A 29 -19.29 -7.65 -32.46
C LYS A 29 -19.41 -9.13 -32.09
N SER A 30 -18.65 -10.01 -32.74
CA SER A 30 -18.61 -11.46 -32.47
C SER A 30 -17.65 -11.84 -31.32
N GLY A 31 -17.03 -10.85 -30.64
CA GLY A 31 -16.09 -11.11 -29.56
C GLY A 31 -14.76 -11.74 -29.98
N GLN A 32 -14.43 -11.70 -31.29
CA GLN A 32 -13.23 -12.35 -31.82
C GLN A 32 -11.93 -11.70 -31.35
N PHE A 33 -12.02 -10.47 -30.80
CA PHE A 33 -10.88 -9.71 -30.22
C PHE A 33 -10.96 -9.58 -28.71
N ASP A 34 -11.94 -10.18 -28.04
CA ASP A 34 -12.07 -10.18 -26.56
C ASP A 34 -11.17 -11.22 -25.89
N ASP A 35 -10.12 -11.67 -26.57
CA ASP A 35 -9.21 -12.70 -26.13
C ASP A 35 -8.14 -12.23 -25.12
N ALA A 36 -8.32 -11.09 -24.46
CA ALA A 36 -7.43 -10.68 -23.36
C ALA A 36 -7.33 -11.76 -22.26
N VAL A 37 -8.40 -12.53 -22.04
CA VAL A 37 -8.44 -13.65 -21.09
C VAL A 37 -7.67 -14.87 -21.60
N LYS A 38 -7.72 -15.16 -22.91
CA LYS A 38 -6.97 -16.28 -23.51
C LYS A 38 -5.47 -16.00 -23.61
N MET A 39 -5.05 -14.76 -23.87
CA MET A 39 -3.63 -14.41 -23.88
C MET A 39 -2.97 -14.48 -22.51
N THR A 40 -3.70 -14.20 -21.43
CA THR A 40 -3.17 -14.27 -20.06
C THR A 40 -3.12 -15.70 -19.49
N HIS A 41 -3.94 -16.61 -19.99
CA HIS A 41 -4.02 -17.98 -19.49
C HIS A 41 -3.56 -19.06 -20.47
N GLY A 42 -3.36 -18.76 -21.75
CA GLY A 42 -3.02 -19.71 -22.79
C GLY A 42 -1.65 -20.38 -22.69
N ALA A 43 -0.78 -19.91 -21.78
CA ALA A 43 0.56 -20.50 -21.57
C ALA A 43 0.61 -21.50 -20.38
N LEU A 44 -0.50 -21.73 -19.68
CA LEU A 44 -0.53 -22.53 -18.43
C LEU A 44 -1.29 -23.86 -18.54
N PHE A 45 -1.92 -24.18 -19.68
CA PHE A 45 -2.69 -25.41 -19.84
C PHE A 45 -2.02 -26.33 -20.85
N ASP A 46 -1.19 -27.27 -20.35
CA ASP A 46 -0.54 -28.32 -21.15
C ASP A 46 -1.44 -29.56 -21.39
N ASN A 47 -2.72 -29.53 -20.94
CA ASN A 47 -3.59 -30.70 -21.03
C ASN A 47 -4.91 -30.39 -21.75
N GLU A 48 -5.25 -31.22 -22.74
CA GLU A 48 -6.47 -31.11 -23.57
C GLU A 48 -7.77 -31.28 -22.74
N GLU A 49 -7.71 -31.98 -21.60
CA GLU A 49 -8.82 -32.15 -20.68
C GLU A 49 -9.14 -30.83 -19.94
N ASP A 50 -8.13 -30.08 -19.54
CA ASP A 50 -8.30 -28.79 -18.86
C ASP A 50 -8.85 -27.73 -19.80
N LEU A 51 -8.42 -27.73 -21.07
CA LEU A 51 -8.97 -26.86 -22.12
C LEU A 51 -10.44 -27.20 -22.42
N ASN A 52 -10.79 -28.47 -22.48
CA ASN A 52 -12.16 -28.93 -22.70
C ASN A 52 -13.07 -28.63 -21.49
N PHE A 53 -12.53 -28.72 -20.28
CA PHE A 53 -13.24 -28.35 -19.06
C PHE A 53 -13.51 -26.82 -19.01
N ALA A 54 -12.47 -26.00 -19.30
CA ALA A 54 -12.59 -24.56 -19.38
C ALA A 54 -13.59 -24.11 -20.45
N TYR A 55 -13.59 -24.78 -21.63
CA TYR A 55 -14.55 -24.51 -22.71
C TYR A 55 -16.00 -24.88 -22.31
N LYS A 56 -16.22 -26.01 -21.65
CA LYS A 56 -17.55 -26.42 -21.14
C LYS A 56 -18.08 -25.47 -20.07
N MET A 57 -17.21 -24.91 -19.24
CA MET A 57 -17.59 -23.95 -18.20
C MET A 57 -17.91 -22.56 -18.80
N SER A 58 -17.17 -22.12 -19.83
CA SER A 58 -17.47 -20.86 -20.52
C SER A 58 -18.83 -20.86 -21.23
N LEU A 59 -19.27 -22.02 -21.70
CA LEU A 59 -20.59 -22.21 -22.31
C LEU A 59 -21.74 -22.15 -21.30
N LYS A 60 -21.47 -22.31 -20.00
CA LYS A 60 -22.47 -22.20 -18.92
C LYS A 60 -22.64 -20.78 -18.37
N GLY A 61 -21.83 -19.80 -18.81
CA GLY A 61 -21.88 -18.44 -18.31
C GLY A 61 -21.47 -18.27 -16.83
N GLU A 62 -20.91 -19.31 -16.22
CA GLU A 62 -20.30 -19.24 -14.90
C GLU A 62 -18.85 -18.81 -15.11
N GLU A 63 -18.49 -17.59 -14.74
CA GLU A 63 -17.09 -17.20 -14.55
C GLU A 63 -16.43 -18.22 -13.64
N MET A 64 -15.34 -18.88 -14.13
CA MET A 64 -14.59 -19.81 -13.28
C MET A 64 -14.00 -19.05 -12.11
N LYS A 65 -14.58 -19.25 -10.94
CA LYS A 65 -14.13 -18.64 -9.68
C LYS A 65 -12.75 -19.20 -9.34
N HIS A 66 -11.69 -18.41 -9.62
CA HIS A 66 -10.34 -18.79 -9.23
C HIS A 66 -10.18 -18.65 -7.71
N ILE A 67 -9.88 -19.76 -7.03
CA ILE A 67 -9.76 -19.78 -5.58
C ILE A 67 -8.29 -20.01 -5.20
N TYR A 68 -7.67 -19.00 -4.59
CA TYR A 68 -6.32 -19.12 -4.06
C TYR A 68 -6.29 -20.00 -2.80
N ASN A 69 -5.22 -20.74 -2.60
CA ASN A 69 -5.01 -21.46 -1.34
C ASN A 69 -4.79 -20.47 -0.19
N VAL A 70 -3.95 -19.48 -0.41
CA VAL A 70 -3.69 -18.41 0.58
C VAL A 70 -3.64 -17.06 -0.11
N ALA A 71 -4.38 -16.10 0.40
CA ALA A 71 -4.24 -14.69 0.06
C ALA A 71 -3.46 -13.96 1.16
N ILE A 72 -2.41 -13.26 0.78
CA ILE A 72 -1.56 -12.51 1.69
C ILE A 72 -1.75 -11.01 1.41
N ILE A 73 -1.98 -10.20 2.43
CA ILE A 73 -2.29 -8.78 2.30
C ILE A 73 -1.17 -7.94 2.91
N GLY A 74 -0.45 -7.23 2.05
CA GLY A 74 0.69 -6.38 2.37
C GLY A 74 2.03 -7.02 2.00
N ALA A 75 2.72 -6.47 0.99
CA ALA A 75 4.05 -6.92 0.54
C ALA A 75 5.18 -6.28 1.36
N GLY A 76 5.03 -6.26 2.68
CA GLY A 76 6.09 -6.01 3.63
C GLY A 76 6.86 -7.29 3.98
N PRO A 77 7.80 -7.22 4.96
CA PRO A 77 8.62 -8.36 5.36
C PRO A 77 7.81 -9.59 5.75
N GLY A 78 6.72 -9.42 6.49
CA GLY A 78 5.84 -10.52 6.89
C GLY A 78 5.12 -11.16 5.70
N GLY A 79 4.57 -10.34 4.77
CA GLY A 79 3.85 -10.88 3.60
C GLY A 79 4.76 -11.62 2.64
N ILE A 80 5.94 -11.08 2.36
CA ILE A 80 6.95 -11.77 1.53
C ILE A 80 7.40 -13.04 2.25
N GLY A 81 7.63 -12.97 3.58
CA GLY A 81 7.95 -14.13 4.40
C GLY A 81 6.89 -15.23 4.30
N ALA A 82 5.61 -14.88 4.42
CA ALA A 82 4.51 -15.84 4.25
C ALA A 82 4.52 -16.51 2.87
N CYS A 83 4.78 -15.73 1.80
CA CYS A 83 4.84 -16.28 0.44
C CYS A 83 6.02 -17.26 0.25
N VAL A 84 7.21 -16.90 0.73
CA VAL A 84 8.41 -17.76 0.66
C VAL A 84 8.15 -19.06 1.40
N GLU A 85 7.69 -19.00 2.64
CA GLU A 85 7.38 -20.18 3.45
C GLU A 85 6.26 -21.03 2.81
N ALA A 86 5.26 -20.42 2.21
CA ALA A 86 4.21 -21.14 1.49
C ALA A 86 4.78 -21.91 0.29
N LYS A 87 5.57 -21.25 -0.56
CA LYS A 87 6.20 -21.87 -1.73
C LYS A 87 7.12 -23.01 -1.35
N VAL A 88 8.04 -22.79 -0.41
CA VAL A 88 8.95 -23.85 0.10
C VAL A 88 8.16 -24.97 0.78
N GLY A 89 7.07 -24.63 1.46
CA GLY A 89 6.16 -25.58 2.10
C GLY A 89 5.26 -26.36 1.16
N GLY A 90 5.29 -26.14 -0.16
CA GLY A 90 4.44 -26.80 -1.15
C GLY A 90 2.99 -26.28 -1.17
N ILE A 91 2.76 -25.05 -0.69
CA ILE A 91 1.49 -24.36 -0.86
C ILE A 91 1.59 -23.48 -2.09
N ASP A 92 1.15 -24.01 -3.23
CA ASP A 92 1.04 -23.25 -4.48
C ASP A 92 -0.29 -22.50 -4.56
N ASN A 93 -0.47 -21.73 -5.64
CA ASN A 93 -1.67 -20.95 -5.88
C ASN A 93 -1.92 -19.94 -4.74
N ILE A 94 -0.95 -19.07 -4.51
CA ILE A 94 -1.00 -17.96 -3.56
C ILE A 94 -1.10 -16.64 -4.29
N ILE A 95 -1.64 -15.60 -3.64
CA ILE A 95 -1.65 -14.23 -4.14
C ILE A 95 -1.16 -13.28 -3.05
N LEU A 96 -0.26 -12.36 -3.41
CA LEU A 96 0.25 -11.30 -2.54
C LEU A 96 -0.26 -9.95 -3.02
N PHE A 97 -1.06 -9.28 -2.20
CA PHE A 97 -1.57 -7.95 -2.50
C PHE A 97 -0.69 -6.85 -1.89
N GLU A 98 -0.42 -5.83 -2.67
CA GLU A 98 0.24 -4.61 -2.20
C GLU A 98 -0.50 -3.38 -2.75
N LYS A 99 -0.85 -2.44 -1.86
CA LYS A 99 -1.59 -1.23 -2.23
C LYS A 99 -0.75 -0.20 -2.99
N THR A 100 0.58 -0.26 -2.85
CA THR A 100 1.51 0.64 -3.52
C THR A 100 2.12 0.00 -4.77
N ALA A 101 2.88 0.78 -5.54
CA ALA A 101 3.55 0.29 -6.75
C ALA A 101 4.82 -0.54 -6.44
N GLN A 102 5.23 -0.68 -5.18
CA GLN A 102 6.46 -1.37 -4.79
C GLN A 102 6.30 -2.07 -3.44
N HIS A 103 6.98 -3.22 -3.27
CA HIS A 103 7.05 -3.92 -1.99
C HIS A 103 7.78 -3.08 -0.92
N ASN A 104 7.60 -3.43 0.34
CA ASN A 104 8.26 -2.77 1.48
C ASN A 104 8.08 -1.24 1.51
N ALA A 105 6.89 -0.74 1.14
CA ALA A 105 6.60 0.68 1.00
C ALA A 105 6.94 1.49 2.26
N THR A 106 6.77 0.93 3.45
CA THR A 106 7.12 1.58 4.72
C THR A 106 8.63 1.82 4.85
N LEU A 107 9.47 0.82 4.53
CA LEU A 107 10.93 0.96 4.54
C LEU A 107 11.37 1.99 3.50
N ARG A 108 10.84 1.91 2.28
CA ARG A 108 11.17 2.84 1.19
C ARG A 108 10.83 4.29 1.55
N LYS A 109 9.68 4.50 2.17
CA LYS A 109 9.14 5.85 2.43
C LYS A 109 9.71 6.51 3.68
N PHE A 110 9.94 5.76 4.75
CA PHE A 110 10.24 6.32 6.07
C PHE A 110 11.68 6.11 6.54
N TYR A 111 12.43 5.21 5.89
CA TYR A 111 13.83 5.03 6.22
C TYR A 111 14.69 5.91 5.31
N LYS A 112 15.58 6.69 5.91
CA LYS A 112 16.61 7.45 5.18
C LYS A 112 17.60 6.46 4.55
N ASP A 113 18.27 6.87 3.47
CA ASP A 113 19.29 6.07 2.83
C ASP A 113 20.42 5.76 3.81
N GLY A 114 20.96 4.54 3.76
CA GLY A 114 21.95 4.03 4.69
C GLY A 114 21.45 3.74 6.10
N LYS A 115 20.15 3.98 6.42
CA LYS A 115 19.62 3.73 7.76
C LYS A 115 19.76 2.26 8.12
N ARG A 116 20.37 2.01 9.30
CA ARG A 116 20.50 0.68 9.89
C ARG A 116 19.13 0.04 10.14
N VAL A 117 19.04 -1.26 9.87
CA VAL A 117 17.89 -2.12 10.10
C VAL A 117 18.37 -3.27 10.98
N ASP A 118 17.98 -3.22 12.25
CA ASP A 118 18.40 -4.22 13.22
C ASP A 118 17.46 -5.44 13.16
N ARG A 119 18.06 -6.64 13.32
CA ARG A 119 17.32 -7.89 13.48
C ARG A 119 16.53 -7.87 14.78
N ASP A 120 17.19 -7.50 15.87
CA ASP A 120 16.63 -7.49 17.20
C ASP A 120 16.00 -6.12 17.51
N TYR A 121 14.79 -6.11 18.05
CA TYR A 121 14.06 -4.89 18.39
C TYR A 121 14.00 -4.70 19.90
N LYS A 122 14.54 -3.57 20.39
CA LYS A 122 14.54 -3.23 21.83
C LYS A 122 15.04 -4.37 22.72
N GLY A 123 16.08 -5.08 22.28
CA GLY A 123 16.70 -6.18 23.01
C GLY A 123 15.92 -7.51 22.97
N THR A 124 14.79 -7.57 22.24
CA THR A 124 14.06 -8.82 22.05
C THR A 124 14.58 -9.54 20.81
N ARG A 125 15.22 -10.69 21.05
CA ARG A 125 15.68 -11.60 20.00
C ARG A 125 14.59 -12.60 19.67
N VAL A 126 14.35 -12.79 18.38
CA VAL A 126 13.41 -13.78 17.85
C VAL A 126 14.19 -14.81 17.05
N GLU A 127 13.99 -16.09 17.35
CA GLU A 127 14.57 -17.17 16.55
C GLU A 127 13.81 -17.32 15.23
N LEU A 128 14.58 -17.44 14.14
CA LEU A 128 14.07 -17.67 12.79
C LEU A 128 14.24 -19.15 12.48
N GLU A 129 13.12 -19.87 12.45
CA GLU A 129 13.08 -21.32 12.21
C GLU A 129 12.76 -21.64 10.73
N GLY A 130 12.42 -20.62 9.95
CA GLY A 130 11.99 -20.75 8.56
C GLY A 130 13.13 -20.65 7.54
N THR A 131 12.74 -20.49 6.28
CA THR A 131 13.66 -20.43 5.13
C THR A 131 14.45 -19.12 5.07
N ILE A 132 13.87 -18.03 5.60
CA ILE A 132 14.48 -16.69 5.49
C ILE A 132 15.45 -16.45 6.64
N GLU A 133 16.70 -16.24 6.30
CA GLU A 133 17.72 -15.72 7.22
C GLU A 133 17.69 -14.18 7.17
N PHE A 134 17.51 -13.54 8.32
CA PHE A 134 17.55 -12.09 8.44
C PHE A 134 18.55 -11.67 9.51
N GLN A 135 19.48 -10.81 9.14
CA GLN A 135 20.55 -10.28 10.01
C GLN A 135 20.51 -8.75 10.03
N ASP A 136 21.30 -8.15 10.92
CA ASP A 136 21.52 -6.71 10.94
C ASP A 136 22.02 -6.22 9.58
N SER A 137 21.42 -5.15 9.09
CA SER A 137 21.63 -4.69 7.73
C SER A 137 21.37 -3.18 7.65
N ASN A 138 21.27 -2.64 6.46
CA ASN A 138 20.76 -1.30 6.20
C ASN A 138 19.52 -1.35 5.30
N LYS A 139 18.91 -0.19 5.05
CA LYS A 139 17.71 -0.06 4.20
C LYS A 139 17.90 -0.73 2.85
N GLU A 140 19.01 -0.44 2.17
CA GLU A 140 19.26 -0.86 0.78
C GLU A 140 19.40 -2.38 0.70
N LEU A 141 20.27 -2.95 1.54
CA LEU A 141 20.49 -4.40 1.60
C LEU A 141 19.23 -5.15 2.05
N THR A 142 18.43 -4.56 2.94
CA THR A 142 17.14 -5.13 3.35
C THR A 142 16.16 -5.15 2.19
N LEU A 143 16.08 -4.08 1.40
CA LEU A 143 15.21 -4.02 0.22
C LEU A 143 15.66 -4.99 -0.86
N GLU A 144 16.97 -5.11 -1.10
CA GLU A 144 17.57 -6.07 -2.03
C GLU A 144 17.28 -7.52 -1.62
N LEU A 145 17.41 -7.85 -0.33
CA LEU A 145 17.04 -9.17 0.17
C LEU A 145 15.61 -9.55 -0.21
N PHE A 146 14.63 -8.67 0.05
CA PHE A 146 13.23 -8.97 -0.25
C PHE A 146 12.93 -8.99 -1.76
N GLU A 147 13.60 -8.19 -2.58
CA GLU A 147 13.50 -8.26 -4.03
C GLU A 147 14.03 -9.60 -4.56
N ASN A 148 15.18 -10.05 -4.04
CA ASN A 148 15.77 -11.34 -4.41
C ASN A 148 14.84 -12.50 -4.02
N LEU A 149 14.25 -12.47 -2.83
CA LEU A 149 13.29 -13.48 -2.37
C LEU A 149 12.05 -13.56 -3.28
N LEU A 150 11.49 -12.42 -3.70
CA LEU A 150 10.37 -12.38 -4.64
C LEU A 150 10.74 -13.03 -5.98
N THR A 151 11.92 -12.71 -6.49
CA THR A 151 12.42 -13.20 -7.78
C THR A 151 12.76 -14.69 -7.73
N GLU A 152 13.52 -15.13 -6.73
CA GLU A 152 14.00 -16.49 -6.56
C GLU A 152 12.84 -17.48 -6.39
N HIS A 153 11.84 -17.12 -5.59
CA HIS A 153 10.66 -17.96 -5.34
C HIS A 153 9.52 -17.71 -6.32
N LYS A 154 9.73 -16.89 -7.35
CA LYS A 154 8.74 -16.56 -8.39
C LYS A 154 7.40 -16.15 -7.78
N ILE A 155 7.44 -15.18 -6.86
CA ILE A 155 6.27 -14.66 -6.18
C ILE A 155 5.72 -13.48 -6.97
N ASP A 156 4.51 -13.67 -7.53
CA ASP A 156 3.80 -12.59 -8.19
C ASP A 156 3.11 -11.69 -7.15
N VAL A 157 3.35 -10.38 -7.26
CA VAL A 157 2.74 -9.37 -6.40
C VAL A 157 1.69 -8.60 -7.18
N ALA A 158 0.46 -8.62 -6.70
CA ALA A 158 -0.61 -7.76 -7.20
C ALA A 158 -0.41 -6.33 -6.63
N TYR A 159 0.46 -5.56 -7.27
CA TYR A 159 0.70 -4.15 -6.91
C TYR A 159 -0.52 -3.28 -7.20
N GLU A 160 -0.56 -2.08 -6.60
CA GLU A 160 -1.65 -1.10 -6.74
C GLU A 160 -3.04 -1.71 -6.46
N SER A 161 -3.07 -2.71 -5.57
CA SER A 161 -4.24 -3.47 -5.19
C SER A 161 -4.54 -3.27 -3.70
N ASP A 162 -5.24 -2.17 -3.39
CA ASP A 162 -5.68 -1.88 -2.01
C ASP A 162 -6.85 -2.79 -1.64
N VAL A 163 -6.62 -3.71 -0.71
CA VAL A 163 -7.68 -4.59 -0.19
C VAL A 163 -8.55 -3.80 0.77
N GLU A 164 -9.82 -3.65 0.43
CA GLU A 164 -10.79 -2.85 1.18
C GLU A 164 -11.57 -3.66 2.20
N SER A 165 -11.86 -4.94 1.90
CA SER A 165 -12.59 -5.83 2.81
C SER A 165 -12.31 -7.31 2.56
N ILE A 166 -12.51 -8.11 3.60
CA ILE A 166 -12.47 -9.57 3.60
C ILE A 166 -13.76 -10.06 4.23
N LYS A 167 -14.46 -10.97 3.55
CA LYS A 167 -15.71 -11.53 4.05
C LYS A 167 -15.68 -13.06 3.89
N LYS A 168 -16.00 -13.78 4.97
CA LYS A 168 -16.16 -15.22 4.92
C LYS A 168 -17.51 -15.58 4.30
N GLU A 169 -17.49 -16.40 3.25
CA GLU A 169 -18.67 -16.90 2.57
C GLU A 169 -19.22 -18.17 3.24
N ALA A 170 -20.48 -18.55 2.92
CA ALA A 170 -21.14 -19.70 3.50
C ALA A 170 -20.42 -21.04 3.20
N ASN A 171 -19.67 -21.12 2.09
CA ASN A 171 -18.88 -22.29 1.71
C ASN A 171 -17.52 -22.36 2.44
N GLY A 172 -17.23 -21.40 3.33
CA GLY A 172 -15.98 -21.32 4.08
C GLY A 172 -14.84 -20.57 3.42
N GLU A 173 -14.99 -20.20 2.15
CA GLU A 173 -14.01 -19.38 1.41
C GLU A 173 -14.10 -17.91 1.81
N PHE A 174 -13.06 -17.15 1.50
CA PHE A 174 -13.02 -15.71 1.71
C PHE A 174 -13.19 -14.97 0.41
N LEU A 175 -14.16 -14.07 0.38
CA LEU A 175 -14.30 -13.02 -0.64
C LEU A 175 -13.43 -11.83 -0.25
N ILE A 176 -12.49 -11.46 -1.11
CA ILE A 176 -11.56 -10.34 -0.92
C ILE A 176 -11.90 -9.29 -1.96
N GLN A 177 -12.23 -8.08 -1.52
CA GLN A 177 -12.52 -6.95 -2.39
C GLN A 177 -11.35 -5.97 -2.40
N THR A 178 -10.93 -5.57 -3.59
CA THR A 178 -9.92 -4.54 -3.79
C THR A 178 -10.51 -3.29 -4.43
N GLY A 179 -9.81 -2.18 -4.37
CA GLY A 179 -10.16 -0.97 -5.08
C GLY A 179 -10.46 -1.24 -6.56
N GLY A 180 -11.45 -0.49 -7.13
CA GLY A 180 -11.91 -0.70 -8.51
C GLY A 180 -12.86 -1.88 -8.70
N ASN A 181 -13.52 -2.35 -7.64
CA ASN A 181 -14.52 -3.43 -7.63
C ASN A 181 -14.01 -4.79 -8.13
N ARG A 182 -12.70 -5.06 -8.03
CA ARG A 182 -12.16 -6.40 -8.33
C ARG A 182 -12.34 -7.31 -7.13
N THR A 183 -12.72 -8.56 -7.38
CA THR A 183 -12.96 -9.59 -6.36
C THR A 183 -12.04 -10.78 -6.53
N TYR A 184 -11.58 -11.34 -5.41
CA TYR A 184 -10.74 -12.51 -5.36
C TYR A 184 -11.27 -13.47 -4.30
N TYR A 185 -10.91 -14.74 -4.42
CA TYR A 185 -11.35 -15.78 -3.49
C TYR A 185 -10.16 -16.55 -2.96
N ALA A 186 -10.18 -16.87 -1.66
CA ALA A 186 -9.12 -17.65 -1.03
C ALA A 186 -9.67 -18.58 0.05
N ARG A 187 -8.93 -19.65 0.37
CA ARG A 187 -9.25 -20.56 1.48
C ARG A 187 -8.75 -20.02 2.81
N PHE A 188 -7.59 -19.37 2.79
CA PHE A 188 -6.97 -18.73 3.96
C PHE A 188 -6.54 -17.32 3.62
N VAL A 189 -6.52 -16.45 4.61
CA VAL A 189 -6.06 -15.06 4.47
C VAL A 189 -5.04 -14.74 5.56
N ILE A 190 -3.91 -14.16 5.17
CA ILE A 190 -2.88 -13.66 6.10
C ILE A 190 -2.77 -12.15 5.96
N VAL A 191 -3.06 -11.41 7.04
CA VAL A 191 -3.01 -9.95 7.08
C VAL A 191 -1.67 -9.50 7.67
N THR A 192 -0.85 -8.82 6.85
CA THR A 192 0.50 -8.32 7.20
C THR A 192 0.67 -6.85 6.84
N ILE A 193 -0.37 -6.06 7.02
CA ILE A 193 -0.45 -4.66 6.59
C ILE A 193 0.39 -3.69 7.43
N GLY A 194 1.08 -4.19 8.46
CA GLY A 194 1.85 -3.38 9.39
C GLY A 194 0.98 -2.42 10.21
N LYS A 195 1.63 -1.47 10.88
CA LYS A 195 0.96 -0.51 11.77
C LYS A 195 0.86 0.90 11.17
N MET A 196 1.66 1.20 10.17
CA MET A 196 1.70 2.51 9.53
C MET A 196 0.50 2.67 8.59
N GLY A 197 -0.50 3.41 9.07
CA GLY A 197 -1.65 3.79 8.27
C GLY A 197 -1.31 4.79 7.17
N GLN A 198 -2.33 5.18 6.41
CA GLN A 198 -2.22 6.35 5.53
C GLN A 198 -2.15 7.61 6.39
N PRO A 199 -1.32 8.61 6.03
CA PRO A 199 -1.35 9.90 6.70
C PRO A 199 -2.75 10.51 6.57
N ASN A 200 -3.25 11.05 7.66
CA ASN A 200 -4.51 11.78 7.64
C ASN A 200 -4.40 12.98 6.69
N LYS A 201 -5.42 13.17 5.89
CA LYS A 201 -5.55 14.36 5.05
C LYS A 201 -6.31 15.45 5.81
N PRO A 202 -6.05 16.75 5.52
CA PRO A 202 -6.89 17.81 6.04
C PRO A 202 -8.35 17.65 5.56
N ILE A 203 -9.29 18.18 6.33
CA ILE A 203 -10.73 18.11 6.02
C ILE A 203 -11.14 19.04 4.87
N TYR A 204 -10.38 20.09 4.62
CA TYR A 204 -10.57 21.01 3.50
C TYR A 204 -9.89 20.49 2.24
N LYS A 205 -10.41 20.91 1.10
CA LYS A 205 -9.90 20.49 -0.21
C LYS A 205 -8.55 21.14 -0.52
N ILE A 206 -7.58 20.33 -0.93
CA ILE A 206 -6.32 20.81 -1.46
C ILE A 206 -6.51 21.10 -2.96
N PRO A 207 -6.26 22.32 -3.45
CA PRO A 207 -6.30 22.61 -4.89
C PRO A 207 -5.40 21.67 -5.69
N SER A 208 -5.86 21.20 -6.85
CA SER A 208 -5.14 20.26 -7.68
C SER A 208 -3.76 20.78 -8.15
N THR A 209 -3.63 22.08 -8.34
CA THR A 209 -2.38 22.77 -8.69
C THR A 209 -1.32 22.68 -7.59
N LEU A 210 -1.74 22.52 -6.32
CA LEU A 210 -0.87 22.48 -5.15
C LEU A 210 -0.50 21.06 -4.67
N LEU A 211 -1.03 20.01 -5.29
CA LEU A 211 -0.81 18.63 -4.82
C LEU A 211 0.67 18.23 -4.74
N ARG A 212 1.52 18.78 -5.62
CA ARG A 212 2.98 18.54 -5.60
C ARG A 212 3.73 19.31 -4.52
N LYS A 213 3.07 20.27 -3.87
CA LYS A 213 3.62 21.13 -2.82
C LYS A 213 3.09 20.79 -1.44
N VAL A 214 2.18 19.81 -1.36
CA VAL A 214 1.64 19.28 -0.11
C VAL A 214 2.22 17.89 0.13
N ASN A 215 2.95 17.75 1.23
CA ASN A 215 3.64 16.54 1.63
C ASN A 215 3.08 15.99 2.95
N TYR A 216 3.38 14.73 3.22
CA TYR A 216 3.10 14.05 4.49
C TYR A 216 4.38 13.49 5.13
N ASN A 217 5.53 13.81 4.57
CA ASN A 217 6.87 13.47 5.02
C ASN A 217 7.87 14.51 4.49
N LEU A 218 9.17 14.32 4.78
CA LEU A 218 10.25 15.22 4.37
C LEU A 218 10.82 14.96 2.96
N SER A 219 10.11 14.23 2.11
CA SER A 219 10.59 13.95 0.74
C SER A 219 10.35 15.16 -0.19
N SER A 220 11.20 15.26 -1.22
CA SER A 220 11.07 16.24 -2.32
C SER A 220 11.12 17.70 -1.90
N LEU A 221 11.83 18.03 -0.81
CA LEU A 221 12.08 19.40 -0.38
C LEU A 221 13.15 20.06 -1.26
N GLN A 222 13.02 21.36 -1.49
CA GLN A 222 14.00 22.17 -2.21
C GLN A 222 14.66 23.16 -1.25
N GLU A 223 15.92 23.44 -1.45
CA GLU A 223 16.67 24.38 -0.64
C GLU A 223 16.03 25.78 -0.68
N GLY A 224 15.94 26.45 0.48
CA GLY A 224 15.38 27.79 0.60
C GLY A 224 13.85 27.88 0.59
N GLU A 225 13.11 26.77 0.52
CA GLU A 225 11.64 26.81 0.63
C GLU A 225 11.19 27.35 1.98
N LYS A 226 10.14 28.19 1.98
CA LYS A 226 9.40 28.56 3.18
C LYS A 226 8.34 27.48 3.44
N ILE A 227 8.46 26.79 4.58
CA ILE A 227 7.73 25.57 4.87
C ILE A 227 6.78 25.74 6.04
N LEU A 228 5.54 25.28 5.86
CA LEU A 228 4.57 25.10 6.94
C LEU A 228 4.53 23.62 7.35
N VAL A 229 4.77 23.32 8.61
CA VAL A 229 4.54 22.00 9.20
C VAL A 229 3.25 22.05 10.01
N VAL A 230 2.30 21.18 9.71
CA VAL A 230 0.98 21.14 10.38
C VAL A 230 0.88 19.90 11.24
N GLY A 231 0.67 20.08 12.54
CA GLY A 231 0.48 18.97 13.47
C GLY A 231 0.97 19.27 14.88
N GLY A 232 0.65 18.39 15.83
CA GLY A 232 0.99 18.57 17.25
C GLY A 232 1.43 17.29 17.96
N GLY A 233 1.92 16.29 17.20
CA GLY A 233 2.54 15.08 17.72
C GLY A 233 4.06 15.07 17.51
N ASN A 234 4.73 14.02 17.99
CA ASN A 234 6.18 13.88 17.88
C ASN A 234 6.70 14.10 16.45
N SER A 235 6.09 13.48 15.45
CA SER A 235 6.51 13.64 14.05
C SER A 235 6.43 15.08 13.53
N ALA A 236 5.42 15.83 13.95
CA ALA A 236 5.28 17.25 13.55
C ALA A 236 6.42 18.08 14.15
N VAL A 237 6.71 17.89 15.43
CA VAL A 237 7.79 18.60 16.13
C VAL A 237 9.17 18.20 15.57
N GLU A 238 9.42 16.91 15.37
CA GLU A 238 10.66 16.40 14.77
C GLU A 238 10.89 17.00 13.38
N TYR A 239 9.87 16.99 12.51
CA TYR A 239 9.96 17.60 11.18
C TYR A 239 10.22 19.10 11.27
N ALA A 240 9.49 19.83 12.12
CA ALA A 240 9.66 21.28 12.26
C ALA A 240 11.05 21.64 12.78
N CYS A 241 11.56 20.95 13.81
CA CYS A 241 12.89 21.17 14.37
C CYS A 241 14.02 20.79 13.39
N GLU A 242 13.87 19.71 12.63
CA GLU A 242 14.83 19.34 11.59
C GLU A 242 14.91 20.40 10.50
N LEU A 243 13.76 20.84 10.00
CA LEU A 243 13.67 21.82 8.92
C LEU A 243 14.08 23.23 9.33
N ALA A 244 13.85 23.63 10.57
CA ALA A 244 14.23 24.95 11.09
C ALA A 244 15.75 25.24 11.00
N ASN A 245 16.57 24.21 10.84
CA ASN A 245 18.02 24.39 10.65
C ASN A 245 18.41 24.78 9.23
N THR A 246 17.56 24.55 8.24
CA THR A 246 17.87 24.71 6.81
C THR A 246 16.83 25.52 6.03
N HIS A 247 15.62 25.73 6.60
CA HIS A 247 14.49 26.36 5.93
C HIS A 247 13.80 27.38 6.83
N ASP A 248 13.12 28.37 6.25
CA ASP A 248 12.18 29.25 6.98
C ASP A 248 10.94 28.43 7.34
N THR A 249 10.90 27.91 8.56
CA THR A 249 9.91 26.93 8.99
C THR A 249 8.95 27.51 10.02
N THR A 250 7.65 27.27 9.78
CA THR A 250 6.57 27.57 10.72
C THR A 250 5.86 26.29 11.11
N LEU A 251 5.74 26.04 12.43
CA LEU A 251 4.93 24.95 12.98
C LEU A 251 3.54 25.48 13.33
N ASN A 252 2.50 24.90 12.73
CA ASN A 252 1.11 25.20 13.04
C ASN A 252 0.46 24.06 13.83
N TYR A 253 -0.16 24.41 14.94
CA TYR A 253 -0.94 23.45 15.71
C TYR A 253 -2.24 24.12 16.21
N ARG A 254 -3.39 23.45 15.97
CA ARG A 254 -4.72 23.96 16.31
C ARG A 254 -4.99 24.12 17.81
N ARG A 255 -4.13 23.56 18.69
CA ARG A 255 -4.23 23.72 20.15
C ARG A 255 -3.15 24.67 20.64
N GLU A 256 -3.39 25.30 21.77
CA GLU A 256 -2.47 26.26 22.38
C GLU A 256 -1.19 25.62 22.95
N SER A 257 -1.25 24.33 23.28
CA SER A 257 -0.11 23.60 23.87
C SER A 257 0.02 22.16 23.36
N PHE A 258 1.24 21.63 23.44
CA PHE A 258 1.56 20.27 23.05
C PHE A 258 1.38 19.31 24.23
N SER A 259 0.43 18.37 24.13
CA SER A 259 0.15 17.36 25.18
C SER A 259 0.54 15.93 24.78
N ARG A 260 1.11 15.73 23.55
CA ARG A 260 1.36 14.42 22.98
C ARG A 260 2.80 14.20 22.51
N ILE A 261 3.69 15.15 22.79
CA ILE A 261 5.11 15.04 22.48
C ILE A 261 5.86 14.45 23.67
N ASN A 262 6.95 13.73 23.39
CA ASN A 262 7.84 13.24 24.42
C ASN A 262 8.74 14.37 24.94
N GLU A 263 9.41 14.15 26.08
CA GLU A 263 10.26 15.13 26.74
C GLU A 263 11.42 15.63 25.85
N THR A 264 12.05 14.73 25.09
CA THR A 264 13.14 15.09 24.17
C THR A 264 12.67 16.08 23.10
N ASN A 265 11.49 15.83 22.51
CA ASN A 265 10.91 16.71 21.50
C ASN A 265 10.44 18.04 22.11
N ASP A 266 9.96 18.04 23.34
CA ASP A 266 9.57 19.29 24.05
C ASP A 266 10.79 20.19 24.30
N ILE A 267 11.92 19.61 24.75
CA ILE A 267 13.17 20.34 24.96
C ILE A 267 13.69 20.93 23.65
N GLU A 268 13.77 20.13 22.59
CA GLU A 268 14.28 20.61 21.30
C GLU A 268 13.36 21.67 20.68
N LEU A 269 12.04 21.50 20.78
CA LEU A 269 11.07 22.48 20.32
C LEU A 269 11.27 23.85 21.00
N LYS A 270 11.38 23.86 22.33
CA LYS A 270 11.61 25.09 23.11
C LYS A 270 12.89 25.78 22.67
N LYS A 271 13.97 25.02 22.54
CA LYS A 271 15.27 25.54 22.08
C LYS A 271 15.18 26.18 20.69
N GLN A 272 14.48 25.54 19.72
CA GLN A 272 14.34 26.08 18.36
C GLN A 272 13.46 27.35 18.35
N LEU A 273 12.42 27.42 19.18
CA LEU A 273 11.56 28.60 19.33
C LEU A 273 12.33 29.77 19.99
N GLU A 274 13.06 29.51 21.08
CA GLU A 274 13.86 30.50 21.79
C GLU A 274 14.98 31.07 20.92
N SER A 275 15.59 30.27 20.08
CA SER A 275 16.61 30.70 19.13
C SER A 275 16.06 31.48 17.94
N GLY A 276 14.74 31.59 17.78
CA GLY A 276 14.06 32.24 16.66
C GLY A 276 14.20 31.51 15.31
N LYS A 277 14.79 30.30 15.28
CA LYS A 277 14.93 29.51 14.05
C LYS A 277 13.60 28.92 13.60
N LEU A 278 12.75 28.53 14.54
CA LEU A 278 11.42 28.00 14.31
C LEU A 278 10.36 29.00 14.73
N LYS A 279 9.38 29.24 13.86
CA LYS A 279 8.17 30.01 14.17
C LYS A 279 7.04 29.06 14.56
N ALA A 280 6.13 29.47 15.45
CA ALA A 280 4.97 28.70 15.81
C ALA A 280 3.67 29.51 15.73
N LYS A 281 2.62 28.91 15.18
CA LYS A 281 1.23 29.36 15.22
C LYS A 281 0.42 28.33 16.02
N LEU A 282 0.20 28.62 17.30
CA LEU A 282 -0.51 27.74 18.24
C LEU A 282 -1.91 28.26 18.52
N GLY A 283 -2.87 27.37 18.79
CA GLY A 283 -4.26 27.74 19.04
C GLY A 283 -5.03 28.19 17.79
N ILE A 284 -4.42 28.07 16.60
CA ILE A 284 -4.94 28.58 15.33
C ILE A 284 -5.05 27.42 14.35
N ASP A 285 -6.25 27.17 13.81
CA ASP A 285 -6.47 26.12 12.81
C ASP A 285 -6.43 26.68 11.38
N ILE A 286 -6.29 25.81 10.40
CA ILE A 286 -6.33 26.15 8.99
C ILE A 286 -7.75 25.93 8.47
N THR A 287 -8.30 26.91 7.78
CA THR A 287 -9.64 26.85 7.17
C THR A 287 -9.60 26.44 5.72
N GLU A 288 -8.61 26.90 4.96
CA GLU A 288 -8.52 26.70 3.52
C GLU A 288 -7.09 26.84 3.02
N LEU A 289 -6.79 26.18 1.88
CA LEU A 289 -5.63 26.45 1.05
C LEU A 289 -6.07 27.03 -0.29
N SER A 290 -5.42 28.09 -0.75
CA SER A 290 -5.60 28.63 -2.09
C SER A 290 -4.26 28.74 -2.83
N ASP A 291 -4.33 28.74 -4.16
CA ASP A 291 -3.15 28.89 -5.02
C ASP A 291 -2.88 30.38 -5.25
N GLU A 292 -1.74 30.86 -4.81
CA GLU A 292 -1.26 32.21 -5.06
C GLU A 292 0.02 32.19 -5.91
N ASN A 293 -0.14 32.22 -7.23
CA ASN A 293 0.96 32.16 -8.20
C ASN A 293 1.83 30.90 -8.06
N GLY A 294 1.20 29.75 -7.88
CA GLY A 294 1.89 28.46 -7.70
C GLY A 294 2.46 28.25 -6.30
N ARG A 295 2.18 29.15 -5.31
CA ARG A 295 2.52 29.00 -3.90
C ARG A 295 1.27 28.72 -3.07
N ILE A 296 1.44 28.15 -1.89
CA ILE A 296 0.36 27.81 -0.98
C ILE A 296 0.02 29.02 -0.13
N LYS A 297 -1.13 29.66 -0.37
CA LYS A 297 -1.71 30.62 0.56
C LYS A 297 -2.60 29.88 1.54
N VAL A 298 -2.22 29.96 2.81
CA VAL A 298 -2.92 29.33 3.93
C VAL A 298 -3.81 30.35 4.61
N HIS A 299 -5.09 30.03 4.78
CA HIS A 299 -6.05 30.85 5.51
C HIS A 299 -6.29 30.26 6.89
N PHE A 300 -6.23 31.09 7.92
CA PHE A 300 -6.33 30.67 9.31
C PHE A 300 -7.65 31.11 9.96
N THR A 301 -8.03 30.43 11.05
CA THR A 301 -9.27 30.71 11.81
C THR A 301 -9.29 32.07 12.46
N ASP A 302 -8.13 32.72 12.70
CA ASP A 302 -8.00 34.09 13.22
C ASP A 302 -8.18 35.16 12.15
N GLY A 303 -8.52 34.80 10.92
CA GLY A 303 -8.69 35.69 9.78
C GLY A 303 -7.39 36.08 9.09
N THR A 304 -6.23 35.68 9.58
CA THR A 304 -4.94 35.95 8.92
C THR A 304 -4.69 34.97 7.76
N SER A 305 -3.80 35.33 6.86
CA SER A 305 -3.31 34.43 5.82
C SER A 305 -1.81 34.59 5.63
N GLU A 306 -1.14 33.53 5.20
CA GLU A 306 0.31 33.51 4.96
C GLU A 306 0.66 32.60 3.80
N VAL A 307 1.70 32.97 3.03
CA VAL A 307 2.11 32.22 1.83
C VAL A 307 3.35 31.40 2.12
N PHE A 308 3.29 30.13 1.71
CA PHE A 308 4.35 29.14 1.87
C PHE A 308 4.69 28.51 0.51
N ASP A 309 5.89 27.98 0.39
CA ASP A 309 6.31 27.24 -0.79
C ASP A 309 5.86 25.77 -0.69
N ARG A 310 5.75 25.26 0.55
CA ARG A 310 5.37 23.88 0.84
C ARG A 310 4.59 23.77 2.15
N ALA A 311 3.67 22.80 2.21
CA ALA A 311 3.00 22.40 3.44
C ALA A 311 3.22 20.92 3.72
N ILE A 312 3.59 20.57 4.96
CA ILE A 312 3.83 19.20 5.41
C ILE A 312 2.81 18.86 6.51
N TYR A 313 1.92 17.92 6.22
CA TYR A 313 0.90 17.48 7.17
C TYR A 313 1.39 16.29 7.98
N ALA A 314 1.69 16.52 9.25
CA ALA A 314 2.03 15.51 10.25
C ALA A 314 0.90 15.40 11.30
N ILE A 315 -0.35 15.29 10.83
CA ILE A 315 -1.58 15.25 11.64
C ILE A 315 -2.03 13.84 12.03
N GLY A 316 -1.07 12.92 12.10
CA GLY A 316 -1.30 11.50 12.38
C GLY A 316 -1.65 10.72 11.11
N GLY A 317 -2.03 9.48 11.28
CA GLY A 317 -2.47 8.59 10.19
C GLY A 317 -3.69 7.78 10.60
N SER A 318 -4.46 7.31 9.62
CA SER A 318 -5.47 6.30 9.85
C SER A 318 -4.78 5.03 10.31
N SER A 319 -5.17 4.53 11.46
CA SER A 319 -4.71 3.24 11.94
C SER A 319 -5.29 2.15 11.02
N PRO A 320 -4.60 1.01 10.82
CA PRO A 320 -5.18 -0.14 10.16
C PRO A 320 -6.43 -0.71 10.86
N VAL A 321 -6.80 -0.15 12.00
CA VAL A 321 -8.01 -0.48 12.78
C VAL A 321 -9.30 -0.38 11.96
N ASP A 322 -9.40 0.59 11.05
CA ASP A 322 -10.60 0.72 10.21
C ASP A 322 -10.72 -0.44 9.23
N PHE A 323 -9.59 -0.92 8.69
CA PHE A 323 -9.57 -2.12 7.88
C PHE A 323 -9.95 -3.37 8.70
N LEU A 324 -9.37 -3.53 9.90
CA LEU A 324 -9.71 -4.65 10.78
C LEU A 324 -11.21 -4.67 11.13
N LYS A 325 -11.79 -3.50 11.43
CA LYS A 325 -13.23 -3.37 11.69
C LYS A 325 -14.09 -3.75 10.49
N LYS A 326 -13.74 -3.30 9.29
CA LYS A 326 -14.43 -3.67 8.04
C LYS A 326 -14.38 -5.18 7.78
N CYS A 327 -13.30 -5.84 8.20
CA CYS A 327 -13.14 -7.29 8.10
C CYS A 327 -13.73 -8.05 9.30
N ASN A 328 -14.39 -7.37 10.24
CA ASN A 328 -14.92 -7.95 11.50
C ASN A 328 -13.85 -8.64 12.36
N ILE A 329 -12.59 -8.25 12.24
CA ILE A 329 -11.50 -8.75 13.09
C ILE A 329 -11.57 -8.05 14.44
N GLN A 330 -11.69 -8.82 15.50
CA GLN A 330 -11.76 -8.30 16.87
C GLN A 330 -10.42 -7.72 17.31
N THR A 331 -10.48 -6.62 18.06
CA THR A 331 -9.32 -5.94 18.63
C THR A 331 -9.51 -5.72 20.12
N ASP A 332 -8.41 -5.63 20.86
CA ASP A 332 -8.40 -5.23 22.26
C ASP A 332 -8.64 -3.72 22.44
N GLU A 333 -8.59 -3.25 23.70
CA GLU A 333 -8.73 -1.83 24.07
C GLU A 333 -7.66 -0.91 23.44
N ASN A 334 -6.50 -1.45 23.08
CA ASN A 334 -5.42 -0.73 22.40
C ASN A 334 -5.54 -0.81 20.87
N SER A 335 -6.65 -1.36 20.36
CA SER A 335 -6.89 -1.59 18.94
C SER A 335 -5.91 -2.59 18.30
N ILE A 336 -5.37 -3.53 19.07
CA ILE A 336 -4.51 -4.61 18.63
C ILE A 336 -5.39 -5.82 18.31
N PRO A 337 -5.20 -6.49 17.16
CA PRO A 337 -5.94 -7.70 16.81
C PRO A 337 -5.81 -8.79 17.87
N ILE A 338 -6.93 -9.38 18.25
CA ILE A 338 -6.96 -10.53 19.16
C ILE A 338 -6.73 -11.79 18.33
N VAL A 339 -5.66 -12.52 18.63
CA VAL A 339 -5.27 -13.75 17.93
C VAL A 339 -4.95 -14.86 18.94
N ASN A 340 -5.06 -16.13 18.49
CA ASN A 340 -4.63 -17.29 19.26
C ASN A 340 -3.11 -17.52 19.12
N GLU A 341 -2.62 -18.63 19.66
CA GLU A 341 -1.20 -19.02 19.64
C GLU A 341 -0.65 -19.25 18.23
N ASN A 342 -1.51 -19.52 17.24
CA ASN A 342 -1.17 -19.69 15.83
C ASN A 342 -1.41 -18.42 15.02
N PHE A 343 -1.61 -17.27 15.68
CA PHE A 343 -1.92 -15.97 15.06
C PHE A 343 -3.24 -15.94 14.28
N GLU A 344 -4.14 -16.91 14.51
CA GLU A 344 -5.46 -16.94 13.92
C GLU A 344 -6.41 -16.04 14.74
N THR A 345 -7.22 -15.27 14.02
CA THR A 345 -8.24 -14.38 14.64
C THR A 345 -9.46 -15.15 15.11
N SER A 346 -10.45 -14.45 15.65
CA SER A 346 -11.76 -15.05 15.95
C SER A 346 -12.50 -15.58 14.72
N ILE A 347 -12.06 -15.21 13.52
CA ILE A 347 -12.57 -15.71 12.24
C ILE A 347 -11.63 -16.80 11.74
N GLN A 348 -12.05 -18.06 11.90
CA GLN A 348 -11.26 -19.21 11.45
C GLN A 348 -10.84 -19.09 9.98
N GLY A 349 -9.53 -19.19 9.72
CA GLY A 349 -8.91 -19.05 8.40
C GLY A 349 -8.36 -17.64 8.11
N ILE A 350 -8.56 -16.68 9.01
CA ILE A 350 -7.91 -15.36 8.94
C ILE A 350 -6.81 -15.28 9.99
N PHE A 351 -5.60 -15.00 9.55
CA PHE A 351 -4.40 -14.85 10.38
C PHE A 351 -3.88 -13.41 10.32
N VAL A 352 -3.21 -12.95 11.36
CA VAL A 352 -2.60 -11.63 11.42
C VAL A 352 -1.17 -11.75 11.90
N ALA A 353 -0.23 -11.04 11.27
CA ALA A 353 1.17 -11.02 11.66
C ALA A 353 1.84 -9.65 11.47
N GLY A 354 2.98 -9.46 12.13
CA GLY A 354 3.81 -8.28 12.04
C GLY A 354 3.45 -7.18 13.04
N ASP A 355 3.88 -5.97 12.75
CA ASP A 355 3.80 -4.80 13.63
C ASP A 355 2.41 -4.51 14.20
N ILE A 356 1.36 -4.88 13.48
CA ILE A 356 -0.02 -4.64 13.86
C ILE A 356 -0.40 -5.35 15.17
N LEU A 357 0.31 -6.42 15.53
CA LEU A 357 0.10 -7.17 16.78
C LEU A 357 0.78 -6.55 18.01
N PHE A 358 1.49 -5.44 17.86
CA PHE A 358 2.27 -4.86 18.95
C PHE A 358 1.98 -3.39 19.17
N LYS A 359 1.85 -2.96 20.43
CA LYS A 359 1.63 -1.55 20.77
C LYS A 359 2.79 -0.65 20.33
N SER A 360 4.02 -1.11 20.45
CA SER A 360 5.24 -0.35 20.15
C SER A 360 5.93 -0.72 18.83
N GLY A 361 5.29 -1.56 18.01
CA GLY A 361 5.90 -2.15 16.82
C GLY A 361 6.74 -3.39 17.12
N ALA A 362 7.22 -4.07 16.09
CA ALA A 362 8.04 -5.26 16.16
C ALA A 362 9.21 -5.19 15.16
N SER A 363 10.12 -6.16 15.21
CA SER A 363 11.20 -6.27 14.22
C SER A 363 10.73 -6.96 12.94
N ILE A 364 11.52 -6.81 11.88
CA ILE A 364 11.37 -7.58 10.64
C ILE A 364 11.43 -9.08 10.93
N ALA A 365 12.40 -9.51 11.76
CA ALA A 365 12.54 -10.90 12.19
C ALA A 365 11.28 -11.43 12.87
N THR A 366 10.63 -10.62 13.72
CA THR A 366 9.36 -11.01 14.36
C THR A 366 8.27 -11.29 13.33
N ALA A 367 8.12 -10.43 12.32
CA ALA A 367 7.12 -10.62 11.28
C ALA A 367 7.38 -11.89 10.45
N ILE A 368 8.64 -12.17 10.11
CA ILE A 368 9.05 -13.39 9.40
C ILE A 368 8.77 -14.65 10.24
N ALA A 369 9.18 -14.65 11.52
CA ALA A 369 8.94 -15.81 12.41
C ALA A 369 7.46 -16.11 12.60
N GLN A 370 6.62 -15.07 12.76
CA GLN A 370 5.18 -15.25 12.90
C GLN A 370 4.56 -15.86 11.64
N THR A 371 4.94 -15.37 10.46
CA THR A 371 4.38 -15.89 9.19
C THR A 371 4.89 -17.29 8.88
N HIS A 372 6.12 -17.65 9.25
CA HIS A 372 6.57 -19.04 9.23
C HIS A 372 5.64 -19.93 10.06
N LYS A 373 5.38 -19.58 11.32
CA LYS A 373 4.49 -20.36 12.21
C LYS A 373 3.06 -20.46 11.66
N ILE A 374 2.51 -19.39 11.08
CA ILE A 374 1.20 -19.41 10.42
C ILE A 374 1.18 -20.41 9.27
N ILE A 375 2.18 -20.40 8.40
CA ILE A 375 2.25 -21.31 7.26
C ILE A 375 2.40 -22.77 7.70
N GLN A 376 3.20 -23.05 8.74
CA GLN A 376 3.30 -24.40 9.31
C GLN A 376 1.94 -24.87 9.84
N TYR A 377 1.21 -23.98 10.53
CA TYR A 377 -0.15 -24.31 11.01
C TYR A 377 -1.12 -24.56 9.85
N ILE A 378 -1.16 -23.70 8.82
CA ILE A 378 -2.00 -23.91 7.64
C ILE A 378 -1.70 -25.26 6.96
N LYS A 379 -0.41 -25.67 6.89
CA LYS A 379 -0.01 -26.97 6.36
C LYS A 379 -0.55 -28.15 7.18
N SER A 380 -0.65 -27.97 8.49
CA SER A 380 -1.11 -29.04 9.39
C SER A 380 -2.62 -29.27 9.34
N ILE A 381 -3.40 -28.27 8.89
CA ILE A 381 -4.87 -28.32 8.82
C ILE A 381 -5.42 -28.47 7.40
N LYS A 382 -4.55 -28.46 6.38
CA LYS A 382 -4.88 -28.67 4.96
C LYS A 382 -4.85 -30.15 4.61
#